data_f2b6de2fcc71fb9de74c39034793a98a
#
_entry.id   f2b6de2fcc71fb9de74c39034793a98a
#
_cell.length_a   1.000
_cell.length_b   1.000
_cell.length_c   1.000
_cell.angle_alpha   90.00
_cell.angle_beta   90.00
_cell.angle_gamma   90.00
#
_symmetry.space_group_name_H-M   'P 1'
#
loop_
_entity.id
_entity.type
_entity.pdbx_description
1 polymer ?
#
loop_
_entity_poly.entity_id
_entity_poly.type
_entity_poly.pdbx_seq_one_letter_code
_entity_poly.pdbx_strand_id
1 'polypeptide(L)'
;MSESPLPWAVIGAGPHGLTALKNLLERGVNAHGFERDSDLGGNWNYHAENSRVYESTHLISTKPFTQFPDFPMPDHYPDYPSHWQVHEYFQSYARHFDLYDHLSLNTEVVQCTPVGGNADDGWDVTVADRITGEQTTSRFAGVVVANGHNWWPKTPQYPGQDSFTGE
;
A
#
# COMPACT_ATOMS: atom_id res chain seq x y z
N MET A 1 -19.36 -29.91 5.15
CA MET A 1 -18.01 -29.29 5.19
C MET A 1 -18.29 -27.80 5.31
N SER A 2 -17.91 -27.14 6.42
CA SER A 2 -18.05 -25.69 6.55
C SER A 2 -17.10 -25.05 5.55
N GLU A 3 -17.62 -24.24 4.65
CA GLU A 3 -16.77 -23.39 3.80
C GLU A 3 -15.87 -22.54 4.70
N SER A 4 -14.59 -22.46 4.35
CA SER A 4 -13.68 -21.54 5.04
C SER A 4 -14.18 -20.12 4.87
N PRO A 5 -14.14 -19.27 5.92
CA PRO A 5 -14.59 -17.90 5.80
C PRO A 5 -13.84 -17.18 4.69
N LEU A 6 -14.55 -16.33 3.94
CA LEU A 6 -13.96 -15.52 2.87
C LEU A 6 -12.83 -14.65 3.44
N PRO A 7 -11.74 -14.46 2.67
CA PRO A 7 -10.65 -13.59 3.09
C PRO A 7 -11.05 -12.11 3.07
N TRP A 8 -10.24 -11.26 3.72
CA TRP A 8 -10.26 -9.81 3.57
C TRP A 8 -9.25 -9.37 2.52
N ALA A 9 -9.63 -8.40 1.69
CA ALA A 9 -8.71 -7.77 0.74
C ALA A 9 -8.08 -6.52 1.37
N VAL A 10 -6.74 -6.36 1.24
CA VAL A 10 -6.03 -5.13 1.61
C VAL A 10 -5.47 -4.51 0.33
N ILE A 11 -5.86 -3.26 0.05
CA ILE A 11 -5.49 -2.56 -1.19
C ILE A 11 -4.31 -1.63 -0.92
N GLY A 12 -3.16 -1.97 -1.48
CA GLY A 12 -1.88 -1.27 -1.32
C GLY A 12 -1.00 -1.87 -0.22
N ALA A 13 0.30 -1.97 -0.49
CA ALA A 13 1.32 -2.45 0.44
C ALA A 13 2.29 -1.34 0.89
N GLY A 14 1.79 -0.12 1.01
CA GLY A 14 2.45 0.95 1.76
C GLY A 14 2.38 0.70 3.27
N PRO A 15 2.92 1.60 4.12
CA PRO A 15 2.99 1.40 5.57
C PRO A 15 1.62 1.06 6.20
N HIS A 16 0.54 1.69 5.75
CA HIS A 16 -0.80 1.43 6.27
C HIS A 16 -1.34 0.06 5.85
N GLY A 17 -1.09 -0.35 4.60
CA GLY A 17 -1.50 -1.67 4.11
C GLY A 17 -0.75 -2.80 4.81
N LEU A 18 0.57 -2.65 5.00
CA LEU A 18 1.40 -3.62 5.72
C LEU A 18 0.93 -3.81 7.17
N THR A 19 0.69 -2.71 7.89
CA THR A 19 0.19 -2.79 9.26
C THR A 19 -1.24 -3.34 9.34
N ALA A 20 -2.12 -3.01 8.39
CA ALA A 20 -3.45 -3.57 8.32
C ALA A 20 -3.42 -5.08 8.09
N LEU A 21 -2.66 -5.54 7.09
CA LEU A 21 -2.49 -6.95 6.75
C LEU A 21 -1.95 -7.74 7.94
N LYS A 22 -0.84 -7.28 8.53
CA LYS A 22 -0.24 -7.88 9.73
C LYS A 22 -1.25 -8.02 10.85
N ASN A 23 -1.96 -6.95 11.18
CA ASN A 23 -2.92 -6.97 12.28
C ASN A 23 -4.14 -7.86 12.04
N LEU A 24 -4.59 -8.02 10.79
CA LEU A 24 -5.64 -8.99 10.45
C LEU A 24 -5.15 -10.43 10.64
N LEU A 25 -3.98 -10.75 10.10
CA LEU A 25 -3.39 -12.09 10.20
C LEU A 25 -3.12 -12.50 11.65
N GLU A 26 -2.56 -11.61 12.49
CA GLU A 26 -2.34 -11.87 13.92
C GLU A 26 -3.62 -12.16 14.70
N ARG A 27 -4.76 -11.62 14.25
CA ARG A 27 -6.07 -11.89 14.85
C ARG A 27 -6.76 -13.11 14.28
N GLY A 28 -6.06 -13.89 13.43
CA GLY A 28 -6.61 -15.08 12.79
C GLY A 28 -7.60 -14.77 11.67
N VAL A 29 -7.66 -13.54 11.18
CA VAL A 29 -8.47 -13.17 10.02
C VAL A 29 -7.68 -13.51 8.78
N ASN A 30 -8.24 -14.38 7.91
CA ASN A 30 -7.66 -14.64 6.61
C ASN A 30 -7.69 -13.35 5.77
N ALA A 31 -6.53 -12.87 5.33
CA ALA A 31 -6.41 -11.63 4.56
C ALA A 31 -5.34 -11.76 3.47
N HIS A 32 -5.55 -11.04 2.37
CA HIS A 32 -4.62 -10.97 1.25
C HIS A 32 -4.48 -9.54 0.75
N GLY A 33 -3.24 -9.09 0.57
CA GLY A 33 -2.91 -7.77 0.09
C GLY A 33 -2.60 -7.75 -1.41
N PHE A 34 -2.97 -6.65 -2.06
CA PHE A 34 -2.69 -6.39 -3.47
C PHE A 34 -1.87 -5.12 -3.61
N GLU A 35 -0.71 -5.22 -4.27
CA GLU A 35 0.16 -4.09 -4.56
C GLU A 35 0.40 -3.99 -6.08
N ARG A 36 0.15 -2.81 -6.62
CA ARG A 36 0.31 -2.54 -8.05
C ARG A 36 1.76 -2.53 -8.53
N ASP A 37 2.67 -2.14 -7.65
CA ASP A 37 4.08 -2.06 -7.97
C ASP A 37 4.79 -3.42 -7.77
N SER A 38 6.00 -3.54 -8.28
CA SER A 38 6.80 -4.77 -8.21
C SER A 38 7.36 -5.03 -6.81
N ASP A 39 7.25 -4.07 -5.90
CA ASP A 39 7.65 -4.20 -4.49
C ASP A 39 6.75 -3.33 -3.61
N LEU A 40 6.72 -3.65 -2.34
CA LEU A 40 6.00 -2.93 -1.30
C LEU A 40 6.69 -1.59 -0.93
N GLY A 41 6.06 -0.81 -0.04
CA GLY A 41 6.64 0.42 0.51
C GLY A 41 5.87 1.69 0.09
N GLY A 42 4.99 1.59 -0.89
CA GLY A 42 4.20 2.72 -1.39
C GLY A 42 5.10 3.89 -1.82
N ASN A 43 4.84 5.10 -1.31
CA ASN A 43 5.63 6.29 -1.65
C ASN A 43 7.13 6.18 -1.34
N TRP A 44 7.54 5.27 -0.43
CA TRP A 44 8.94 5.09 -0.04
C TRP A 44 9.72 4.17 -0.99
N ASN A 45 9.02 3.46 -1.88
CA ASN A 45 9.64 2.73 -2.97
C ASN A 45 10.06 3.71 -4.07
N TYR A 46 11.31 4.20 -4.01
CA TYR A 46 11.86 5.18 -4.97
C TYR A 46 11.84 4.69 -6.41
N HIS A 47 11.95 3.39 -6.62
CA HIS A 47 11.95 2.77 -7.96
C HIS A 47 10.54 2.49 -8.51
N ALA A 48 9.49 2.73 -7.73
CA ALA A 48 8.12 2.60 -8.23
C ALA A 48 7.85 3.64 -9.34
N GLU A 49 7.12 3.24 -10.36
CA GLU A 49 6.75 4.10 -11.51
C GLU A 49 6.12 5.44 -11.07
N ASN A 50 5.36 5.40 -9.99
CA ASN A 50 4.66 6.56 -9.42
C ASN A 50 5.23 7.01 -8.08
N SER A 51 6.51 6.77 -7.82
CA SER A 51 7.17 7.25 -6.60
C SER A 51 7.01 8.77 -6.44
N ARG A 52 6.82 9.21 -5.19
CA ARG A 52 6.66 10.62 -4.81
C ARG A 52 7.82 11.15 -3.97
N VAL A 53 8.85 10.33 -3.78
CA VAL A 53 10.07 10.73 -3.07
C VAL A 53 11.18 11.08 -4.07
N TYR A 54 12.03 12.00 -3.67
CA TYR A 54 13.24 12.38 -4.40
C TYR A 54 14.44 11.62 -3.84
N GLU A 55 15.53 11.56 -4.59
CA GLU A 55 16.77 10.91 -4.16
C GLU A 55 17.29 11.43 -2.81
N SER A 56 17.10 12.73 -2.55
CA SER A 56 17.51 13.38 -1.30
C SER A 56 16.47 13.33 -0.18
N THR A 57 15.34 12.62 -0.37
CA THR A 57 14.27 12.58 0.63
C THR A 57 14.69 11.86 1.91
N HIS A 58 14.43 12.49 3.04
CA HIS A 58 14.56 11.92 4.38
C HIS A 58 13.23 12.05 5.14
N LEU A 59 13.07 11.28 6.20
CA LEU A 59 11.98 11.50 7.15
C LEU A 59 12.05 12.92 7.71
N ILE A 60 10.89 13.54 7.89
CA ILE A 60 10.73 14.85 8.57
C ILE A 60 10.34 14.69 10.04
N SER A 61 10.02 13.47 10.46
CA SER A 61 9.81 13.05 11.84
C SER A 61 10.96 12.15 12.28
N THR A 62 11.31 12.19 13.55
CA THR A 62 12.42 11.38 14.07
C THR A 62 12.06 9.90 14.07
N LYS A 63 13.10 9.05 13.99
CA LYS A 63 13.01 7.59 14.03
C LYS A 63 12.07 7.07 15.13
N PRO A 64 12.17 7.49 16.40
CA PRO A 64 11.28 7.00 17.47
C PRO A 64 9.80 7.31 17.28
N PHE A 65 9.48 8.39 16.56
CA PHE A 65 8.08 8.78 16.27
C PHE A 65 7.52 8.20 15.00
N THR A 66 8.36 7.57 14.16
CA THR A 66 7.96 7.03 12.87
C THR A 66 7.92 5.50 12.84
N GLN A 67 8.80 4.86 13.60
CA GLN A 67 8.85 3.39 13.68
C GLN A 67 7.55 2.79 14.18
N PHE A 68 7.28 1.56 13.76
CA PHE A 68 6.16 0.80 14.31
C PHE A 68 6.44 0.38 15.75
N PRO A 69 5.44 0.41 16.66
CA PRO A 69 5.65 0.10 18.08
C PRO A 69 6.16 -1.32 18.32
N ASP A 70 5.80 -2.25 17.46
CA ASP A 70 6.12 -3.67 17.54
C ASP A 70 7.34 -4.07 16.69
N PHE A 71 7.91 -3.12 15.95
CA PHE A 71 9.08 -3.34 15.11
C PHE A 71 9.96 -2.08 15.06
N PRO A 72 10.88 -1.90 16.00
CA PRO A 72 11.75 -0.72 16.01
C PRO A 72 12.67 -0.64 14.81
N MET A 73 12.96 0.57 14.34
CA MET A 73 14.01 0.79 13.33
C MET A 73 15.40 0.45 13.90
N PRO A 74 16.33 -0.03 13.07
CA PRO A 74 17.70 -0.35 13.48
C PRO A 74 18.41 0.80 14.21
N ASP A 75 19.19 0.49 15.25
CA ASP A 75 19.89 1.49 16.05
C ASP A 75 20.87 2.33 15.23
N HIS A 76 21.48 1.73 14.20
CA HIS A 76 22.45 2.40 13.34
C HIS A 76 21.82 3.39 12.33
N TYR A 77 20.48 3.44 12.23
CA TYR A 77 19.82 4.45 11.40
C TYR A 77 19.93 5.82 12.08
N PRO A 78 20.14 6.90 11.30
CA PRO A 78 20.15 8.25 11.83
C PRO A 78 18.77 8.64 12.41
N ASP A 79 18.71 9.76 13.13
CA ASP A 79 17.43 10.27 13.67
C ASP A 79 16.39 10.56 12.58
N TYR A 80 16.85 10.94 11.40
CA TYR A 80 16.01 11.18 10.20
C TYR A 80 16.48 10.26 9.06
N PRO A 81 16.03 9.00 9.01
CA PRO A 81 16.41 8.06 7.98
C PRO A 81 16.08 8.55 6.57
N SER A 82 16.94 8.19 5.60
CA SER A 82 16.68 8.41 4.18
C SER A 82 15.55 7.50 3.68
N HIS A 83 14.96 7.87 2.54
CA HIS A 83 13.91 7.04 1.93
C HIS A 83 14.38 5.60 1.67
N TRP A 84 15.67 5.36 1.35
CA TRP A 84 16.24 4.03 1.20
C TRP A 84 16.14 3.21 2.49
N GLN A 85 16.50 3.80 3.62
CA GLN A 85 16.41 3.16 4.92
C GLN A 85 14.97 2.92 5.34
N VAL A 86 14.06 3.84 5.02
CA VAL A 86 12.63 3.65 5.29
C VAL A 86 12.05 2.52 4.44
N HIS A 87 12.42 2.43 3.17
CA HIS A 87 11.98 1.34 2.29
C HIS A 87 12.52 -0.01 2.78
N GLU A 88 13.82 -0.10 3.09
CA GLU A 88 14.44 -1.28 3.68
C GLU A 88 13.75 -1.70 4.99
N TYR A 89 13.39 -0.74 5.82
CA TYR A 89 12.66 -0.98 7.06
C TYR A 89 11.29 -1.63 6.79
N PHE A 90 10.51 -1.17 5.81
CA PHE A 90 9.24 -1.79 5.45
C PHE A 90 9.40 -3.18 4.84
N GLN A 91 10.42 -3.40 4.02
CA GLN A 91 10.74 -4.73 3.52
C GLN A 91 11.13 -5.69 4.66
N SER A 92 11.89 -5.20 5.65
CA SER A 92 12.29 -5.97 6.82
C SER A 92 11.09 -6.29 7.72
N TYR A 93 10.16 -5.33 7.89
CA TYR A 93 8.89 -5.55 8.56
C TYR A 93 8.07 -6.66 7.88
N ALA A 94 7.91 -6.56 6.57
CA ALA A 94 7.15 -7.54 5.82
C ALA A 94 7.77 -8.95 5.88
N ARG A 95 9.10 -9.05 5.86
CA ARG A 95 9.81 -10.33 6.05
C ARG A 95 9.65 -10.88 7.47
N HIS A 96 9.74 -10.02 8.49
CA HIS A 96 9.64 -10.43 9.89
C HIS A 96 8.28 -11.01 10.25
N PHE A 97 7.22 -10.50 9.64
CA PHE A 97 5.84 -10.95 9.87
C PHE A 97 5.30 -11.84 8.74
N ASP A 98 6.15 -12.38 7.88
CA ASP A 98 5.82 -13.28 6.76
C ASP A 98 4.75 -12.71 5.81
N LEU A 99 4.68 -11.37 5.66
CA LEU A 99 3.62 -10.72 4.90
C LEU A 99 3.75 -10.94 3.39
N TYR A 100 4.94 -11.23 2.86
CA TYR A 100 5.13 -11.50 1.43
C TYR A 100 4.31 -12.70 0.95
N ASP A 101 4.10 -13.71 1.80
CA ASP A 101 3.28 -14.88 1.48
C ASP A 101 1.79 -14.54 1.35
N HIS A 102 1.40 -13.36 1.82
CA HIS A 102 0.05 -12.82 1.81
C HIS A 102 -0.10 -11.59 0.89
N LEU A 103 0.87 -11.35 -0.01
CA LEU A 103 0.87 -10.21 -0.93
C LEU A 103 0.95 -10.69 -2.38
N SER A 104 0.10 -10.12 -3.24
CA SER A 104 0.27 -10.17 -4.69
C SER A 104 0.85 -8.84 -5.16
N LEU A 105 2.12 -8.85 -5.56
CA LEU A 105 2.80 -7.73 -6.19
C LEU A 105 2.46 -7.67 -7.70
N ASN A 106 2.74 -6.56 -8.37
CA ASN A 106 2.36 -6.30 -9.76
C ASN A 106 0.86 -6.52 -10.01
N THR A 107 0.02 -6.32 -8.99
CA THR A 107 -1.41 -6.63 -9.03
C THR A 107 -2.20 -5.39 -8.62
N GLU A 108 -2.85 -4.76 -9.59
CA GLU A 108 -3.63 -3.55 -9.38
C GLU A 108 -5.09 -3.89 -9.10
N VAL A 109 -5.64 -3.40 -8.00
CA VAL A 109 -7.08 -3.45 -7.77
C VAL A 109 -7.74 -2.38 -8.62
N VAL A 110 -8.51 -2.81 -9.62
CA VAL A 110 -9.17 -1.90 -10.56
C VAL A 110 -10.61 -1.59 -10.18
N GLN A 111 -11.26 -2.50 -9.43
CA GLN A 111 -12.63 -2.30 -8.97
C GLN A 111 -12.95 -3.08 -7.71
N CYS A 112 -13.73 -2.47 -6.82
CA CYS A 112 -14.37 -3.12 -5.68
C CYS A 112 -15.87 -2.81 -5.71
N THR A 113 -16.71 -3.83 -5.71
CA THR A 113 -18.16 -3.68 -5.76
C THR A 113 -18.81 -4.49 -4.63
N PRO A 114 -19.67 -3.87 -3.80
CA PRO A 114 -20.39 -4.62 -2.80
C PRO A 114 -21.38 -5.58 -3.47
N VAL A 115 -21.45 -6.80 -2.96
CA VAL A 115 -22.32 -7.85 -3.48
C VAL A 115 -23.79 -7.45 -3.29
N GLY A 116 -24.58 -7.53 -4.38
CA GLY A 116 -25.98 -7.14 -4.32
C GLY A 116 -26.23 -5.69 -3.90
N GLY A 117 -25.20 -4.84 -3.91
CA GLY A 117 -25.26 -3.46 -3.43
C GLY A 117 -25.17 -3.30 -1.91
N ASN A 118 -24.94 -4.37 -1.17
CA ASN A 118 -24.83 -4.37 0.29
C ASN A 118 -23.44 -4.85 0.73
N ALA A 119 -22.71 -4.02 1.46
CA ALA A 119 -21.36 -4.34 1.94
C ALA A 119 -21.31 -5.51 2.94
N ASP A 120 -22.40 -5.80 3.64
CA ASP A 120 -22.51 -6.90 4.59
C ASP A 120 -22.52 -8.28 3.90
N ASP A 121 -22.89 -8.32 2.61
CA ASP A 121 -22.89 -9.54 1.80
C ASP A 121 -21.52 -9.85 1.19
N GLY A 122 -20.52 -9.01 1.45
CA GLY A 122 -19.15 -9.11 0.95
C GLY A 122 -18.88 -8.24 -0.27
N TRP A 123 -17.71 -8.44 -0.87
CA TRP A 123 -17.17 -7.60 -1.94
C TRP A 123 -16.65 -8.44 -3.10
N ASP A 124 -17.01 -8.09 -4.31
CA ASP A 124 -16.35 -8.54 -5.51
C ASP A 124 -15.19 -7.58 -5.80
N VAL A 125 -13.96 -8.10 -5.75
CA VAL A 125 -12.73 -7.36 -6.01
C VAL A 125 -12.15 -7.83 -7.33
N THR A 126 -12.02 -6.91 -8.29
CA THR A 126 -11.39 -7.15 -9.58
C THR A 126 -9.97 -6.62 -9.55
N VAL A 127 -9.02 -7.47 -9.88
CA VAL A 127 -7.60 -7.15 -9.98
C VAL A 127 -7.11 -7.32 -11.41
N ALA A 128 -6.11 -6.54 -11.80
CA ALA A 128 -5.37 -6.67 -13.04
C ALA A 128 -3.91 -7.01 -12.75
N ASP A 129 -3.41 -8.07 -13.36
CA ASP A 129 -1.97 -8.36 -13.43
C ASP A 129 -1.30 -7.29 -14.31
N ARG A 130 -0.36 -6.54 -13.77
CA ARG A 130 0.29 -5.43 -14.47
C ARG A 130 1.34 -5.87 -15.50
N ILE A 131 1.70 -7.15 -15.50
CA ILE A 131 2.65 -7.72 -16.46
C ILE A 131 1.90 -8.25 -17.68
N THR A 132 0.81 -9.00 -17.45
CA THR A 132 0.04 -9.66 -18.51
C THR A 132 -1.18 -8.87 -18.97
N GLY A 133 -1.72 -7.99 -18.12
CA GLY A 133 -2.99 -7.28 -18.33
C GLY A 133 -4.23 -8.15 -18.06
N GLU A 134 -4.04 -9.39 -17.62
CA GLU A 134 -5.17 -10.29 -17.31
C GLU A 134 -5.93 -9.76 -16.08
N GLN A 135 -7.27 -9.80 -16.17
CA GLN A 135 -8.14 -9.42 -15.07
C GLN A 135 -8.85 -10.62 -14.48
N THR A 136 -8.92 -10.65 -13.15
CA THR A 136 -9.67 -11.66 -12.41
C THR A 136 -10.53 -11.00 -11.33
N THR A 137 -11.69 -11.59 -11.05
CA THR A 137 -12.59 -11.13 -9.98
C THR A 137 -12.75 -12.21 -8.95
N SER A 138 -12.57 -11.87 -7.68
CA SER A 138 -12.72 -12.79 -6.55
C SER A 138 -13.57 -12.15 -5.45
N ARG A 139 -14.23 -13.02 -4.66
CA ARG A 139 -15.09 -12.63 -3.54
C ARG A 139 -14.30 -12.50 -2.25
N PHE A 140 -14.55 -11.42 -1.50
CA PHE A 140 -13.96 -11.13 -0.19
C PHE A 140 -15.03 -10.81 0.84
N ALA A 141 -14.74 -11.09 2.11
CA ALA A 141 -15.63 -10.73 3.23
C ALA A 141 -15.61 -9.21 3.51
N GLY A 142 -14.49 -8.55 3.25
CA GLY A 142 -14.33 -7.13 3.46
C GLY A 142 -13.13 -6.57 2.71
N VAL A 143 -13.04 -5.24 2.65
CA VAL A 143 -11.97 -4.52 1.96
C VAL A 143 -11.37 -3.47 2.88
N VAL A 144 -10.06 -3.45 3.00
CA VAL A 144 -9.28 -2.38 3.63
C VAL A 144 -8.63 -1.55 2.52
N VAL A 145 -9.02 -0.29 2.41
CA VAL A 145 -8.47 0.63 1.40
C VAL A 145 -7.27 1.37 2.00
N ALA A 146 -6.06 1.00 1.56
CA ALA A 146 -4.78 1.57 1.99
C ALA A 146 -3.95 2.10 0.80
N ASN A 147 -4.62 2.57 -0.24
CA ASN A 147 -4.04 2.99 -1.52
C ASN A 147 -3.24 4.30 -1.48
N GLY A 148 -3.14 4.95 -0.32
CA GLY A 148 -2.50 6.26 -0.18
C GLY A 148 -3.38 7.41 -0.67
N HIS A 149 -2.85 8.65 -0.63
CA HIS A 149 -3.66 9.86 -0.88
C HIS A 149 -3.06 10.83 -1.91
N ASN A 150 -1.83 10.61 -2.39
CA ASN A 150 -1.13 11.53 -3.29
C ASN A 150 -1.12 11.05 -4.77
N TRP A 151 -2.23 10.49 -5.25
CA TRP A 151 -2.28 9.88 -6.59
C TRP A 151 -2.67 10.84 -7.70
N TRP A 152 -3.58 11.78 -7.42
CA TRP A 152 -4.09 12.71 -8.42
C TRP A 152 -3.64 14.13 -8.11
N PRO A 153 -2.76 14.73 -8.92
CA PRO A 153 -2.37 16.13 -8.75
C PRO A 153 -3.58 17.02 -9.01
N LYS A 154 -3.88 17.90 -8.07
CA LYS A 154 -4.85 18.97 -8.25
C LYS A 154 -4.11 20.24 -8.65
N THR A 155 -4.10 20.54 -9.93
CA THR A 155 -3.47 21.75 -10.45
C THR A 155 -4.49 22.90 -10.44
N PRO A 156 -4.30 23.93 -9.61
CA PRO A 156 -5.17 25.10 -9.63
C PRO A 156 -4.96 25.89 -10.93
N GLN A 157 -6.02 26.54 -11.40
CA GLN A 157 -5.93 27.48 -12.50
C GLN A 157 -6.02 28.91 -11.94
N TYR A 158 -5.10 29.76 -12.36
CA TYR A 158 -5.06 31.17 -11.94
C TYR A 158 -5.35 32.10 -13.11
N PRO A 159 -6.11 33.20 -12.91
CA PRO A 159 -6.27 34.22 -13.94
C PRO A 159 -4.92 34.76 -14.41
N GLY A 160 -4.69 34.76 -15.73
CA GLY A 160 -3.43 35.19 -16.30
C GLY A 160 -2.32 34.14 -16.38
N GLN A 161 -2.57 32.91 -15.93
CA GLN A 161 -1.58 31.83 -15.99
C GLN A 161 -1.06 31.60 -17.42
N ASP A 162 -1.94 31.64 -18.44
CA ASP A 162 -1.57 31.40 -19.84
C ASP A 162 -0.73 32.54 -20.45
N SER A 163 -0.73 33.68 -19.82
CA SER A 163 0.06 34.88 -20.25
C SER A 163 1.35 35.08 -19.44
N PHE A 164 1.58 34.23 -18.43
CA PHE A 164 2.81 34.27 -17.64
C PHE A 164 4.00 33.72 -18.45
N THR A 165 5.03 34.55 -18.61
CA THR A 165 6.26 34.19 -19.38
C THR A 165 7.49 34.06 -18.51
N GLY A 166 7.33 34.03 -17.17
CA GLY A 166 8.41 33.77 -16.21
C GLY A 166 8.67 32.29 -16.05
N GLU A 167 9.84 31.91 -15.50
CA GLU A 167 10.22 30.59 -15.11
C GLU A 167 9.81 30.30 -13.65
#